data_b446b199c72cbf256ee01e62190628ff
#
_entry.id   b446b199c72cbf256ee01e62190628ff
#
_cell.length_a   1.000
_cell.length_b   1.000
_cell.length_c   1.000
_cell.angle_alpha   90.00
_cell.angle_beta   90.00
_cell.angle_gamma   90.00
#
_symmetry.space_group_name_H-M   'P 1'
#
loop_
_entity.id
_entity.type
_entity.pdbx_description
1 polymer ?
#
loop_
_entity_poly.entity_id
_entity_poly.type
_entity_poly.pdbx_seq_one_letter_code
_entity_poly.pdbx_strand_id
1 'polypeptide(L)'
;ELSANVSLMPFARASLSVGREQLRLLKPMYDQRMMQRFRKCVVAGEARGWNPIVFGMFLSIHSVPVREGLLQFGRQIWSGFVNGIQDSCALSDEECSALLGETIDRLPGWIEEVIAQSSGEESARLVAVS
;
A
#
# COMPACT_ATOMS: atom_id res chain seq x y z
N GLU A 1 14.21 -1.77 -4.30
CA GLU A 1 13.63 -3.14 -4.32
C GLU A 1 12.29 -3.19 -5.06
N LEU A 2 11.27 -2.37 -4.71
CA LEU A 2 9.96 -2.39 -5.39
C LEU A 2 10.08 -2.19 -6.91
N SER A 3 10.96 -1.29 -7.36
CA SER A 3 11.16 -1.00 -8.78
C SER A 3 11.88 -2.13 -9.55
N ALA A 4 12.53 -3.05 -8.86
CA ALA A 4 13.20 -4.22 -9.45
C ALA A 4 12.32 -5.48 -9.43
N ASN A 5 11.16 -5.44 -8.75
CA ASN A 5 10.27 -6.60 -8.67
C ASN A 5 9.39 -6.68 -9.93
N VAL A 6 9.65 -7.69 -10.76
CA VAL A 6 8.96 -7.91 -12.04
C VAL A 6 7.46 -8.11 -11.87
N SER A 7 7.03 -8.78 -10.79
CA SER A 7 5.61 -9.03 -10.49
C SER A 7 4.82 -7.76 -10.22
N LEU A 8 5.49 -6.68 -9.78
CA LEU A 8 4.86 -5.40 -9.49
C LEU A 8 4.85 -4.44 -10.68
N MET A 9 5.63 -4.73 -11.73
CA MET A 9 5.76 -3.85 -12.89
C MET A 9 4.42 -3.49 -13.58
N PRO A 10 3.47 -4.43 -13.77
CA PRO A 10 2.17 -4.10 -14.35
C PRO A 10 1.39 -3.05 -13.55
N PHE A 11 1.62 -2.98 -12.23
CA PHE A 11 0.93 -2.07 -11.32
C PHE A 11 1.73 -0.79 -11.02
N ALA A 12 2.97 -0.70 -11.52
CA ALA A 12 3.89 0.40 -11.22
C ALA A 12 3.29 1.77 -11.53
N ARG A 13 2.70 1.93 -12.71
CA ARG A 13 2.11 3.19 -13.15
C ARG A 13 0.98 3.64 -12.25
N ALA A 14 0.05 2.75 -11.94
CA ALA A 14 -1.08 3.02 -11.07
C ALA A 14 -0.60 3.33 -9.64
N SER A 15 0.28 2.51 -9.08
CA SER A 15 0.82 2.70 -7.74
C SER A 15 1.56 4.03 -7.58
N LEU A 16 2.39 4.41 -8.55
CA LEU A 16 3.11 5.69 -8.54
C LEU A 16 2.16 6.88 -8.68
N SER A 17 1.10 6.76 -9.49
CA SER A 17 0.08 7.80 -9.63
C SER A 17 -0.68 8.01 -8.32
N VAL A 18 -1.16 6.94 -7.71
CA VAL A 18 -1.88 7.00 -6.42
C VAL A 18 -0.97 7.52 -5.31
N GLY A 19 0.27 7.04 -5.22
CA GLY A 19 1.22 7.49 -4.22
C GLY A 19 1.54 8.99 -4.32
N ARG A 20 1.69 9.52 -5.53
CA ARG A 20 1.89 10.96 -5.76
C ARG A 20 0.67 11.78 -5.34
N GLU A 21 -0.52 11.31 -5.66
CA GLU A 21 -1.75 11.98 -5.27
C GLU A 21 -1.94 11.97 -3.75
N GLN A 22 -1.65 10.87 -3.09
CA GLN A 22 -1.64 10.79 -1.63
C GLN A 22 -0.65 11.79 -1.01
N LEU A 23 0.58 11.87 -1.54
CA LEU A 23 1.56 12.88 -1.10
C LEU A 23 1.03 14.30 -1.27
N ARG A 24 0.30 14.57 -2.35
CA ARG A 24 -0.32 15.88 -2.57
C ARG A 24 -1.41 16.19 -1.55
N LEU A 25 -2.26 15.23 -1.23
CA LEU A 25 -3.34 15.37 -0.26
C LEU A 25 -2.83 15.51 1.18
N LEU A 26 -1.69 14.92 1.50
CA LEU A 26 -1.04 15.04 2.80
C LEU A 26 -0.35 16.41 3.02
N LYS A 27 -0.39 17.31 2.02
CA LYS A 27 0.25 18.63 2.07
C LYS A 27 -0.06 19.46 3.32
N PRO A 28 -1.28 19.47 3.88
CA PRO A 28 -1.58 20.22 5.11
C PRO A 28 -0.92 19.67 6.37
N MET A 29 -0.42 18.42 6.34
CA MET A 29 0.15 17.71 7.50
C MET A 29 1.69 17.73 7.52
N TYR A 30 2.31 18.61 6.74
CA TYR A 30 3.76 18.63 6.50
C TYR A 30 4.64 19.16 7.62
N ASP A 31 4.21 19.22 8.83
CA ASP A 31 5.09 19.55 9.95
C ASP A 31 6.15 18.48 10.25
N GLN A 32 6.06 17.35 9.58
CA GLN A 32 6.99 16.23 9.75
C GLN A 32 8.15 16.34 8.73
N ARG A 33 9.34 16.63 9.23
CA ARG A 33 10.57 16.79 8.42
C ARG A 33 10.81 15.60 7.46
N MET A 34 10.50 14.38 7.89
CA MET A 34 10.70 13.18 7.08
C MET A 34 9.81 13.19 5.85
N MET A 35 8.53 13.52 5.98
CA MET A 35 7.59 13.61 4.86
C MET A 35 7.99 14.71 3.87
N GLN A 36 8.41 15.86 4.37
CA GLN A 36 8.89 16.96 3.53
C GLN A 36 10.13 16.55 2.72
N ARG A 37 11.09 15.87 3.35
CA ARG A 37 12.31 15.38 2.67
C ARG A 37 11.96 14.36 1.60
N PHE A 38 11.13 13.35 1.92
CA PHE A 38 10.70 12.35 0.95
C PHE A 38 9.99 12.98 -0.25
N ARG A 39 9.06 13.92 0.01
CA ARG A 39 8.38 14.64 -1.07
C ARG A 39 9.36 15.39 -1.96
N LYS A 40 10.34 16.09 -1.40
CA LYS A 40 11.39 16.78 -2.19
C LYS A 40 12.13 15.80 -3.09
N CYS A 41 12.54 14.65 -2.57
CA CYS A 41 13.19 13.59 -3.36
C CYS A 41 12.29 13.04 -4.48
N VAL A 42 10.98 12.87 -4.21
CA VAL A 42 10.03 12.41 -5.24
C VAL A 42 9.85 13.47 -6.34
N VAL A 43 9.73 14.75 -5.98
CA VAL A 43 9.62 15.85 -6.95
C VAL A 43 10.90 16.02 -7.76
N ALA A 44 12.06 15.85 -7.14
CA ALA A 44 13.36 15.90 -7.80
C ALA A 44 13.66 14.66 -8.66
N GLY A 45 12.83 13.61 -8.60
CA GLY A 45 13.05 12.35 -9.31
C GLY A 45 14.11 11.42 -8.67
N GLU A 46 14.61 11.79 -7.49
CA GLU A 46 15.59 11.00 -6.73
C GLU A 46 14.95 9.79 -6.02
N ALA A 47 13.65 9.86 -5.76
CA ALA A 47 12.88 8.78 -5.17
C ALA A 47 11.57 8.57 -5.94
N ARG A 48 11.02 7.36 -5.82
CA ARG A 48 9.72 7.00 -6.41
C ARG A 48 8.65 6.96 -5.34
N GLY A 49 7.57 7.72 -5.53
CA GLY A 49 6.43 7.77 -4.63
C GLY A 49 5.47 6.58 -4.81
N TRP A 50 5.95 5.36 -4.53
CA TRP A 50 5.11 4.17 -4.53
C TRP A 50 4.02 4.27 -3.47
N ASN A 51 2.77 3.92 -3.83
CA ASN A 51 1.63 3.94 -2.92
C ASN A 51 1.89 3.23 -1.58
N PRO A 52 2.40 1.99 -1.51
CA PRO A 52 2.66 1.34 -0.23
C PRO A 52 3.71 2.05 0.62
N ILE A 53 4.70 2.72 0.02
CA ILE A 53 5.71 3.49 0.76
C ILE A 53 5.07 4.74 1.38
N VAL A 54 4.32 5.50 0.59
CA VAL A 54 3.62 6.71 1.07
C VAL A 54 2.65 6.35 2.18
N PHE A 55 1.89 5.28 2.00
CA PHE A 55 0.94 4.79 3.00
C PHE A 55 1.65 4.33 4.29
N GLY A 56 2.74 3.58 4.18
CA GLY A 56 3.55 3.15 5.32
C GLY A 56 4.13 4.34 6.12
N MET A 57 4.58 5.39 5.43
CA MET A 57 5.01 6.63 6.07
C MET A 57 3.86 7.31 6.82
N PHE A 58 2.68 7.36 6.22
CA PHE A 58 1.48 7.88 6.88
C PHE A 58 1.15 7.11 8.16
N LEU A 59 1.15 5.78 8.12
CA LEU A 59 0.90 4.94 9.29
C LEU A 59 1.91 5.22 10.41
N SER A 60 3.20 5.33 10.06
CA SER A 60 4.27 5.62 11.01
C SER A 60 4.09 6.98 11.68
N ILE A 61 3.77 8.01 10.91
CA ILE A 61 3.57 9.37 11.41
C ILE A 61 2.39 9.45 12.39
N HIS A 62 1.32 8.72 12.10
CA HIS A 62 0.12 8.71 12.93
C HIS A 62 0.12 7.61 14.00
N SER A 63 1.22 6.88 14.14
CA SER A 63 1.33 5.78 15.11
C SER A 63 0.21 4.74 14.98
N VAL A 64 -0.24 4.49 13.75
CA VAL A 64 -1.27 3.48 13.46
C VAL A 64 -0.65 2.09 13.57
N PRO A 65 -1.23 1.16 14.32
CA PRO A 65 -0.76 -0.22 14.38
C PRO A 65 -0.66 -0.87 12.98
N VAL A 66 0.40 -1.63 12.74
CA VAL A 66 0.67 -2.22 11.40
C VAL A 66 -0.50 -3.05 10.89
N ARG A 67 -1.09 -3.90 11.75
CA ARG A 67 -2.25 -4.73 11.35
C ARG A 67 -3.44 -3.91 10.91
N GLU A 68 -3.77 -2.90 11.68
CA GLU A 68 -4.86 -1.96 11.36
C GLU A 68 -4.58 -1.22 10.04
N GLY A 69 -3.35 -0.73 9.89
CA GLY A 69 -2.92 -0.06 8.68
C GLY A 69 -2.98 -0.96 7.45
N LEU A 70 -2.53 -2.20 7.54
CA LEU A 70 -2.60 -3.17 6.45
C LEU A 70 -4.05 -3.52 6.08
N LEU A 71 -4.95 -3.64 7.06
CA LEU A 71 -6.39 -3.83 6.81
C LEU A 71 -6.99 -2.65 6.03
N GLN A 72 -6.69 -1.42 6.45
CA GLN A 72 -7.17 -0.22 5.76
C GLN A 72 -6.60 -0.13 4.35
N PHE A 73 -5.31 -0.40 4.18
CA PHE A 73 -4.66 -0.41 2.88
C PHE A 73 -5.27 -1.46 1.94
N GLY A 74 -5.45 -2.69 2.42
CA GLY A 74 -6.06 -3.76 1.64
C GLY A 74 -7.49 -3.43 1.21
N ARG A 75 -8.32 -2.91 2.12
CA ARG A 75 -9.68 -2.46 1.79
C ARG A 75 -9.69 -1.37 0.73
N GLN A 76 -8.81 -0.39 0.84
CA GLN A 76 -8.70 0.70 -0.12
C GLN A 76 -8.30 0.20 -1.51
N ILE A 77 -7.31 -0.68 -1.59
CA ILE A 77 -6.85 -1.28 -2.86
C ILE A 77 -7.97 -2.08 -3.52
N TRP A 78 -8.64 -2.95 -2.77
CA TRP A 78 -9.71 -3.79 -3.31
C TRP A 78 -10.93 -2.99 -3.73
N SER A 79 -11.35 -2.01 -2.94
CA SER A 79 -12.44 -1.12 -3.32
C SER A 79 -12.12 -0.36 -4.60
N GLY A 80 -10.90 0.16 -4.72
CA GLY A 80 -10.44 0.83 -5.94
C GLY A 80 -10.40 -0.10 -7.15
N PHE A 81 -9.96 -1.35 -6.96
CA PHE A 81 -9.92 -2.35 -8.03
C PHE A 81 -11.33 -2.74 -8.51
N VAL A 82 -12.23 -3.11 -7.59
CA VAL A 82 -13.61 -3.51 -7.94
C VAL A 82 -14.36 -2.37 -8.62
N ASN A 83 -14.26 -1.15 -8.09
CA ASN A 83 -14.87 0.02 -8.73
C ASN A 83 -14.30 0.30 -10.13
N GLY A 84 -12.99 0.09 -10.30
CA GLY A 84 -12.34 0.31 -11.59
C GLY A 84 -12.70 -0.72 -12.67
N ILE A 85 -13.11 -1.93 -12.31
CA ILE A 85 -13.51 -2.98 -13.25
C ILE A 85 -15.02 -3.08 -13.44
N GLN A 86 -15.82 -2.44 -12.61
CA GLN A 86 -17.27 -2.54 -12.61
C GLN A 86 -17.87 -2.32 -14.00
N ASP A 87 -17.54 -1.21 -14.65
CA ASP A 87 -18.03 -0.87 -15.99
C ASP A 87 -17.46 -1.82 -17.05
N SER A 88 -16.18 -2.16 -16.94
CA SER A 88 -15.46 -3.00 -17.92
C SER A 88 -15.95 -4.45 -17.93
N CYS A 89 -16.38 -4.94 -16.78
CA CYS A 89 -16.86 -6.32 -16.61
C CYS A 89 -18.39 -6.40 -16.56
N ALA A 90 -19.09 -5.28 -16.72
CA ALA A 90 -20.55 -5.19 -16.63
C ALA A 90 -21.11 -5.80 -15.33
N LEU A 91 -20.44 -5.59 -14.22
CA LEU A 91 -20.84 -6.07 -12.90
C LEU A 91 -21.96 -5.20 -12.32
N SER A 92 -22.96 -5.81 -11.72
CA SER A 92 -23.97 -5.12 -10.94
C SER A 92 -23.39 -4.63 -9.60
N ASP A 93 -24.07 -3.69 -8.95
CA ASP A 93 -23.69 -3.21 -7.62
C ASP A 93 -23.71 -4.33 -6.58
N GLU A 94 -24.64 -5.28 -6.73
CA GLU A 94 -24.75 -6.46 -5.84
C GLU A 94 -23.57 -7.40 -6.03
N GLU A 95 -23.15 -7.67 -7.27
CA GLU A 95 -21.96 -8.48 -7.57
C GLU A 95 -20.67 -7.81 -7.06
N CYS A 96 -20.53 -6.51 -7.24
CA CYS A 96 -19.41 -5.75 -6.70
C CYS A 96 -19.37 -5.82 -5.17
N SER A 97 -20.50 -5.65 -4.51
CA SER A 97 -20.61 -5.73 -3.04
C SER A 97 -20.28 -7.12 -2.53
N ALA A 98 -20.72 -8.17 -3.22
CA ALA A 98 -20.41 -9.56 -2.87
C ALA A 98 -18.91 -9.86 -3.00
N LEU A 99 -18.28 -9.45 -4.10
CA LEU A 99 -16.83 -9.59 -4.31
C LEU A 99 -16.01 -8.87 -3.25
N LEU A 100 -16.40 -7.63 -2.93
CA LEU A 100 -15.74 -6.86 -1.87
C LEU A 100 -15.89 -7.52 -0.51
N GLY A 101 -17.08 -7.98 -0.15
CA GLY A 101 -17.36 -8.65 1.11
C GLY A 101 -16.50 -9.91 1.27
N GLU A 102 -16.52 -10.80 0.28
CA GLU A 102 -15.72 -12.03 0.31
C GLU A 102 -14.22 -11.76 0.46
N THR A 103 -13.70 -10.76 -0.24
CA THR A 103 -12.28 -10.43 -0.19
C THR A 103 -11.90 -9.77 1.14
N ILE A 104 -12.74 -8.86 1.63
CA ILE A 104 -12.50 -8.17 2.92
C ILE A 104 -12.51 -9.17 4.07
N ASP A 105 -13.37 -10.17 4.04
CA ASP A 105 -13.43 -11.22 5.07
C ASP A 105 -12.16 -12.09 5.09
N ARG A 106 -11.48 -12.24 3.97
CA ARG A 106 -10.20 -12.98 3.87
C ARG A 106 -8.96 -12.16 4.23
N LEU A 107 -9.05 -10.83 4.16
CA LEU A 107 -7.92 -9.93 4.40
C LEU A 107 -7.20 -10.17 5.73
N PRO A 108 -7.87 -10.36 6.88
CA PRO A 108 -7.17 -10.60 8.14
C PRO A 108 -6.26 -11.82 8.10
N GLY A 109 -6.71 -12.91 7.50
CA GLY A 109 -5.90 -14.13 7.34
C GLY A 109 -4.65 -13.88 6.50
N TRP A 110 -4.79 -13.24 5.34
CA TRP A 110 -3.65 -12.90 4.47
C TRP A 110 -2.64 -11.96 5.15
N ILE A 111 -3.12 -11.02 5.95
CA ILE A 111 -2.25 -10.10 6.69
C ILE A 111 -1.42 -10.85 7.73
N GLU A 112 -2.02 -11.79 8.47
CA GLU A 112 -1.26 -12.60 9.44
C GLU A 112 -0.23 -13.49 8.73
N GLU A 113 -0.54 -14.06 7.57
CA GLU A 113 0.43 -14.81 6.76
C GLU A 113 1.61 -13.93 6.33
N VAL A 114 1.35 -12.71 5.83
CA VAL A 114 2.41 -11.77 5.41
C VAL A 114 3.28 -11.36 6.59
N ILE A 115 2.68 -11.07 7.75
CA ILE A 115 3.42 -10.70 8.97
C ILE A 115 4.30 -11.86 9.43
N ALA A 116 3.77 -13.09 9.42
CA ALA A 116 4.52 -14.28 9.81
C ALA A 116 5.72 -14.54 8.87
N GLN A 117 5.53 -14.39 7.56
CA GLN A 117 6.61 -14.52 6.58
C GLN A 117 7.70 -13.47 6.79
N SER A 118 7.32 -12.19 6.96
CA SER A 118 8.26 -11.09 7.19
C SER A 118 9.09 -11.30 8.47
N SER A 119 8.45 -11.76 9.54
CA SER A 119 9.14 -12.06 10.80
C SER A 119 10.10 -13.26 10.69
N GLY A 120 9.75 -14.26 9.90
CA GLY A 120 10.60 -15.40 9.59
C GLY A 120 11.84 -15.01 8.78
N GLU A 121 11.68 -14.18 7.77
CA GLU A 121 12.79 -13.66 6.95
C GLU A 121 13.75 -12.78 7.76
N GLU A 122 13.24 -11.93 8.64
CA GLU A 122 14.06 -11.09 9.50
C GLU A 122 14.87 -11.91 10.48
N SER A 123 14.26 -12.93 11.09
CA SER A 123 14.94 -13.89 11.99
C SER A 123 16.03 -14.66 11.24
N ALA A 124 15.77 -15.12 10.02
CA ALA A 124 16.75 -15.82 9.20
C ALA A 124 17.94 -14.92 8.82
N ARG A 125 17.70 -13.64 8.50
CA ARG A 125 18.77 -12.65 8.19
C ARG A 125 19.65 -12.39 9.42
N LEU A 126 19.07 -12.26 10.59
CA LEU A 126 19.81 -12.05 11.85
C LEU A 126 20.73 -13.24 12.18
N VAL A 127 20.25 -14.46 11.98
CA VAL A 127 21.06 -15.68 12.17
C VAL A 127 22.18 -15.78 11.14
N ALA A 128 21.95 -15.40 9.89
CA ALA A 128 22.98 -15.44 8.83
C ALA A 128 24.11 -14.41 9.00
N VAL A 129 23.89 -13.34 9.78
CA VAL A 129 24.87 -12.29 10.08
C VAL A 129 25.64 -12.58 11.37
N SER A 130 25.18 -13.52 12.17
CA SER A 130 25.85 -13.98 13.41
C SER A 130 26.87 -15.06 13.12
#